data_558ce783127d164629eb08362ec36b5e
#
_entry.id   558ce783127d164629eb08362ec36b5e
#
_cell.length_a   1.000
_cell.length_b   1.000
_cell.length_c   1.000
_cell.angle_alpha   90.00
_cell.angle_beta   90.00
_cell.angle_gamma   90.00
#
_symmetry.space_group_name_H-M   'P 1'
#
loop_
_entity.id
_entity.type
_entity.pdbx_description
1 polymer ?
#
loop_
_entity_poly.entity_id
_entity_poly.type
_entity_poly.pdbx_seq_one_letter_code
_entity_poly.pdbx_strand_id
1 'polypeptide(L)'
;MFVGNRKTKIYLFIITGIALTIAIGFFLSNLKCKKIIEDNILLGIEDGILEKRENIKKIEIPDGVTDIGDRAFYDCINLKSIIIPEGVTVIGESAFYNCINLESIVIPETVKKIDLNAFDNCVKIEYIKLPDNLEIIQTGAFNNCSSLKSIEIPKAVDAIYPEVFLDCNSLEEVSFLGNIIEINNSAFEGCEKLKTIKFPNSLEKIGKYAFRNCSSLSDINIPEEIKTVGEDAFLGTDILKKTDIDEYGCAYIGKVLVCSDGDKEYVKVKDYTKVIADGVFYDNENLKKIEFPDSLERIGNESFRSCKSLEEISIPEGVDIIGESAFMYSGLKKVSLPESVVDIGDYAFMECIHLSEINIPKCVENIGHWCFSNTDYLLDMESDEYGCKYVGDILLGYTGKGVRRIKIRDGTRMIAAGAFEDREFIEGVYIPKSVEIICEYAFYNCSRLKDVYFGEGSNLSELKSCTFGQCTYLEEIEMPENLKKIQDHVFINCAFKTITVPENVEYVDPYAISECYMLEEIRVPKKLKDEYYLGKIYILKDKYHSTDELNERFKEPVIVFY
;
A
#
# COMPACT_ATOMS: atom_id res chain seq x y z
N MET A 1 33.55 -31.52 29.60
CA MET A 1 33.98 -32.57 28.66
C MET A 1 32.76 -33.00 27.88
N PHE A 2 32.67 -32.64 26.72
CA PHE A 2 32.02 -33.02 25.47
C PHE A 2 31.71 -31.80 24.66
N VAL A 3 32.65 -31.50 23.77
CA VAL A 3 32.51 -30.56 22.65
C VAL A 3 31.79 -31.33 21.57
N GLY A 4 30.57 -30.91 21.26
CA GLY A 4 29.79 -31.43 20.14
C GLY A 4 29.96 -30.54 18.92
N ASN A 5 30.81 -30.98 17.99
CA ASN A 5 30.96 -30.41 16.65
C ASN A 5 29.65 -30.49 15.87
N ARG A 6 29.00 -29.36 15.60
CA ARG A 6 28.00 -29.27 14.54
C ARG A 6 28.73 -29.26 13.19
N LYS A 7 28.77 -30.41 12.54
CA LYS A 7 29.15 -30.51 11.12
C LYS A 7 28.03 -29.91 10.28
N THR A 8 28.26 -28.73 9.76
CA THR A 8 27.47 -28.18 8.67
C THR A 8 27.66 -29.10 7.47
N LYS A 9 26.59 -29.76 7.03
CA LYS A 9 26.60 -30.57 5.81
C LYS A 9 26.59 -29.62 4.61
N ILE A 10 27.72 -29.51 3.95
CA ILE A 10 27.82 -28.91 2.63
C ILE A 10 27.27 -29.94 1.66
N TYR A 11 26.07 -29.70 1.11
CA TYR A 11 25.54 -30.49 0.00
C TYR A 11 26.03 -29.89 -1.31
N LEU A 12 27.07 -30.52 -1.87
CA LEU A 12 27.45 -30.31 -3.27
C LEU A 12 26.47 -31.13 -4.11
N PHE A 13 25.43 -30.53 -4.65
CA PHE A 13 24.58 -31.21 -5.63
C PHE A 13 25.31 -31.25 -6.98
N ILE A 14 25.63 -32.46 -7.41
CA ILE A 14 26.16 -32.75 -8.74
C ILE A 14 25.01 -32.60 -9.71
N ILE A 15 24.95 -31.45 -10.39
CA ILE A 15 24.09 -31.31 -11.59
C ILE A 15 24.73 -32.13 -12.70
N THR A 16 23.95 -33.02 -13.29
CA THR A 16 24.34 -33.92 -14.37
C THR A 16 24.82 -33.16 -15.62
N GLY A 17 26.14 -32.95 -15.72
CA GLY A 17 26.79 -32.38 -16.89
C GLY A 17 28.28 -32.20 -16.64
N ILE A 18 29.08 -33.10 -17.21
CA ILE A 18 30.55 -33.21 -17.03
C ILE A 18 31.34 -31.92 -17.41
N ALA A 19 30.67 -30.92 -17.99
CA ALA A 19 31.30 -29.64 -18.37
C ALA A 19 31.41 -28.62 -17.22
N LEU A 20 30.55 -28.73 -16.17
CA LEU A 20 30.49 -27.74 -15.08
C LEU A 20 31.59 -27.95 -14.02
N THR A 21 32.02 -29.20 -13.81
CA THR A 21 32.99 -29.57 -12.77
C THR A 21 34.42 -29.06 -13.08
N ILE A 22 34.77 -28.87 -14.35
CA ILE A 22 36.12 -28.41 -14.77
C ILE A 22 36.19 -26.86 -14.70
N ALA A 23 35.12 -26.16 -15.04
CA ALA A 23 35.05 -24.70 -14.95
C ALA A 23 35.08 -24.20 -13.50
N ILE A 24 34.40 -24.88 -12.58
CA ILE A 24 34.36 -24.53 -11.15
C ILE A 24 35.74 -24.70 -10.50
N GLY A 25 36.48 -25.74 -10.82
CA GLY A 25 37.84 -26.01 -10.28
C GLY A 25 38.89 -24.96 -10.67
N PHE A 26 38.83 -24.42 -11.90
CA PHE A 26 39.78 -23.42 -12.40
C PHE A 26 39.45 -21.99 -11.93
N PHE A 27 38.17 -21.70 -11.67
CA PHE A 27 37.71 -20.38 -11.26
C PHE A 27 37.88 -20.13 -9.74
N LEU A 28 37.78 -21.18 -8.94
CA LEU A 28 37.91 -21.08 -7.46
C LEU A 28 39.35 -20.82 -6.96
N SER A 29 40.37 -21.07 -7.80
CA SER A 29 41.77 -20.86 -7.42
C SER A 29 42.22 -19.38 -7.44
N ASN A 30 41.50 -18.50 -8.14
CA ASN A 30 41.83 -17.07 -8.26
C ASN A 30 40.89 -16.13 -7.51
N LEU A 31 39.80 -16.60 -6.97
CA LEU A 31 38.86 -15.80 -6.19
C LEU A 31 39.10 -16.05 -4.69
N LYS A 32 39.53 -15.02 -3.98
CA LYS A 32 39.68 -15.03 -2.51
C LYS A 32 38.35 -15.08 -1.77
N CYS A 33 37.21 -15.11 -2.47
CA CYS A 33 35.86 -15.14 -1.92
C CYS A 33 35.11 -16.36 -2.42
N LYS A 34 34.38 -17.03 -1.54
CA LYS A 34 33.56 -18.20 -1.83
C LYS A 34 32.12 -17.75 -2.16
N LYS A 35 31.60 -18.18 -3.30
CA LYS A 35 30.23 -17.94 -3.73
C LYS A 35 29.31 -19.02 -3.18
N ILE A 36 28.11 -18.63 -2.73
CA ILE A 36 27.07 -19.56 -2.34
C ILE A 36 25.98 -19.51 -3.40
N ILE A 37 25.72 -20.62 -4.05
CA ILE A 37 24.64 -20.81 -5.00
C ILE A 37 23.81 -21.99 -4.52
N GLU A 38 22.50 -21.78 -4.36
CA GLU A 38 21.52 -22.80 -4.00
C GLU A 38 20.32 -22.66 -4.95
N ASP A 39 19.84 -23.78 -5.49
CA ASP A 39 18.72 -23.82 -6.45
C ASP A 39 18.78 -22.78 -7.59
N ASN A 40 19.97 -22.56 -8.15
CA ASN A 40 20.29 -21.53 -9.16
C ASN A 40 20.15 -20.07 -8.69
N ILE A 41 19.98 -19.83 -7.40
CA ILE A 41 19.98 -18.49 -6.80
C ILE A 41 21.38 -18.20 -6.27
N LEU A 42 21.95 -17.05 -6.60
CA LEU A 42 23.19 -16.57 -5.98
C LEU A 42 22.87 -15.91 -4.65
N LEU A 43 23.03 -16.64 -3.56
CA LEU A 43 22.72 -16.20 -2.19
C LEU A 43 23.75 -15.22 -1.62
N GLY A 44 24.91 -15.06 -2.26
CA GLY A 44 25.89 -14.09 -1.82
C GLY A 44 27.32 -14.62 -1.73
N ILE A 45 28.12 -13.93 -0.95
CA ILE A 45 29.52 -14.22 -0.68
C ILE A 45 29.61 -14.61 0.77
N GLU A 46 30.14 -15.82 1.06
CA GLU A 46 30.11 -16.47 2.39
C GLU A 46 30.65 -15.59 3.52
N ASP A 47 29.91 -15.53 4.63
CA ASP A 47 30.11 -14.61 5.78
C ASP A 47 31.38 -14.83 6.63
N GLY A 48 32.25 -15.75 6.31
CA GLY A 48 33.56 -15.82 6.97
C GLY A 48 34.53 -14.70 6.57
N ILE A 49 34.06 -13.69 5.82
CA ILE A 49 34.91 -12.82 5.01
C ILE A 49 34.40 -11.36 5.00
N LEU A 50 33.74 -10.88 6.04
CA LEU A 50 33.39 -9.46 6.16
C LEU A 50 34.60 -8.53 5.90
N GLU A 51 35.81 -8.94 6.26
CA GLU A 51 37.05 -8.23 5.92
C GLU A 51 37.43 -8.30 4.41
N LYS A 52 36.71 -9.09 3.58
CA LYS A 52 37.07 -9.31 2.17
C LYS A 52 36.04 -8.80 1.17
N ARG A 53 34.78 -8.54 1.55
CA ARG A 53 33.79 -7.87 0.68
C ARG A 53 34.33 -6.51 0.20
N GLU A 54 35.01 -5.79 1.07
CA GLU A 54 35.69 -4.54 0.77
C GLU A 54 36.79 -4.66 -0.30
N ASN A 55 37.30 -5.86 -0.59
CA ASN A 55 38.38 -6.05 -1.56
C ASN A 55 37.90 -6.49 -2.95
N ILE A 56 36.60 -6.73 -3.15
CA ILE A 56 36.06 -7.19 -4.43
C ILE A 56 35.95 -6.01 -5.38
N LYS A 57 36.74 -6.04 -6.45
CA LYS A 57 36.73 -4.99 -7.51
C LYS A 57 35.98 -5.43 -8.76
N LYS A 58 35.94 -6.72 -9.02
CA LYS A 58 35.26 -7.36 -10.15
C LYS A 58 34.88 -8.77 -9.76
N ILE A 59 33.69 -9.20 -10.17
CA ILE A 59 33.21 -10.56 -9.99
C ILE A 59 32.45 -11.00 -11.25
N GLU A 60 32.57 -12.28 -11.60
CA GLU A 60 31.81 -12.89 -12.68
C GLU A 60 30.76 -13.82 -12.06
N ILE A 61 29.50 -13.64 -12.45
CA ILE A 61 28.40 -14.52 -12.03
C ILE A 61 28.37 -15.68 -13.04
N PRO A 62 28.31 -16.95 -12.57
CA PRO A 62 28.27 -18.10 -13.46
C PRO A 62 27.00 -18.13 -14.31
N ASP A 63 27.11 -18.71 -15.52
CA ASP A 63 25.94 -19.06 -16.33
C ASP A 63 25.04 -20.05 -15.58
N GLY A 64 23.72 -19.94 -15.79
CA GLY A 64 22.71 -20.79 -15.16
C GLY A 64 22.17 -20.27 -13.84
N VAL A 65 22.66 -19.11 -13.36
CA VAL A 65 22.03 -18.39 -12.26
C VAL A 65 20.73 -17.77 -12.79
N THR A 66 19.62 -18.01 -12.10
CA THR A 66 18.28 -17.48 -12.45
C THR A 66 17.90 -16.26 -11.64
N ASP A 67 18.49 -16.08 -10.45
CA ASP A 67 18.18 -14.97 -9.57
C ASP A 67 19.42 -14.52 -8.79
N ILE A 68 19.56 -13.21 -8.62
CA ILE A 68 20.50 -12.64 -7.66
C ILE A 68 19.77 -12.54 -6.33
N GLY A 69 20.22 -13.32 -5.35
CA GLY A 69 19.56 -13.40 -4.04
C GLY A 69 19.69 -12.11 -3.23
N ASP A 70 18.88 -12.04 -2.18
CA ASP A 70 18.89 -10.92 -1.25
C ASP A 70 20.27 -10.70 -0.66
N ARG A 71 20.73 -9.45 -0.67
CA ARG A 71 22.03 -9.02 -0.13
C ARG A 71 23.25 -9.72 -0.72
N ALA A 72 23.12 -10.29 -1.93
CA ALA A 72 24.21 -11.07 -2.55
C ALA A 72 25.54 -10.29 -2.65
N PHE A 73 25.50 -9.00 -2.96
CA PHE A 73 26.66 -8.10 -3.03
C PHE A 73 26.56 -6.92 -2.06
N TYR A 74 25.80 -7.07 -0.99
CA TYR A 74 25.64 -6.06 0.05
C TYR A 74 27.01 -5.59 0.59
N ASP A 75 27.24 -4.27 0.68
CA ASP A 75 28.51 -3.66 1.12
C ASP A 75 29.76 -4.04 0.30
N CYS A 76 29.61 -4.44 -0.96
CA CYS A 76 30.75 -4.62 -1.85
C CYS A 76 31.30 -3.26 -2.30
N ILE A 77 31.81 -2.48 -1.35
CA ILE A 77 32.18 -1.05 -1.51
C ILE A 77 33.25 -0.77 -2.56
N ASN A 78 34.06 -1.76 -2.97
CA ASN A 78 35.09 -1.62 -3.99
C ASN A 78 34.72 -2.26 -5.33
N LEU A 79 33.51 -2.84 -5.46
CA LEU A 79 33.01 -3.38 -6.71
C LEU A 79 32.81 -2.24 -7.71
N LYS A 80 33.51 -2.32 -8.86
CA LYS A 80 33.46 -1.27 -9.89
C LYS A 80 32.55 -1.59 -11.06
N SER A 81 32.46 -2.85 -11.41
CA SER A 81 31.63 -3.29 -12.52
C SER A 81 31.19 -4.73 -12.33
N ILE A 82 30.00 -5.04 -12.83
CA ILE A 82 29.45 -6.38 -12.85
C ILE A 82 28.63 -6.60 -14.11
N ILE A 83 28.64 -7.83 -14.60
CA ILE A 83 27.76 -8.29 -15.69
C ILE A 83 26.87 -9.36 -15.09
N ILE A 84 25.57 -9.14 -15.17
CA ILE A 84 24.55 -10.12 -14.79
C ILE A 84 24.31 -11.01 -16.02
N PRO A 85 24.40 -12.35 -15.91
CA PRO A 85 24.26 -13.25 -17.05
C PRO A 85 22.81 -13.33 -17.54
N GLU A 86 22.65 -13.70 -18.80
CA GLU A 86 21.34 -14.06 -19.36
C GLU A 86 20.73 -15.22 -18.59
N GLY A 87 19.39 -15.17 -18.38
CA GLY A 87 18.64 -16.13 -17.59
C GLY A 87 18.30 -15.65 -16.18
N VAL A 88 18.95 -14.60 -15.67
CA VAL A 88 18.56 -13.96 -14.41
C VAL A 88 17.23 -13.24 -14.59
N THR A 89 16.27 -13.52 -13.73
CA THR A 89 14.91 -12.95 -13.78
C THR A 89 14.63 -11.96 -12.67
N VAL A 90 15.31 -12.09 -11.51
CA VAL A 90 15.14 -11.23 -10.34
C VAL A 90 16.48 -10.73 -9.82
N ILE A 91 16.55 -9.45 -9.48
CA ILE A 91 17.60 -8.85 -8.64
C ILE A 91 16.97 -8.62 -7.28
N GLY A 92 17.41 -9.39 -6.27
CA GLY A 92 16.79 -9.47 -4.94
C GLY A 92 16.98 -8.25 -4.06
N GLU A 93 16.34 -8.27 -2.89
CA GLU A 93 16.37 -7.21 -1.89
C GLU A 93 17.80 -6.84 -1.50
N SER A 94 18.13 -5.55 -1.58
CA SER A 94 19.44 -5.00 -1.18
C SER A 94 20.63 -5.70 -1.85
N ALA A 95 20.42 -6.32 -3.03
CA ALA A 95 21.45 -7.17 -3.67
C ALA A 95 22.77 -6.43 -3.90
N PHE A 96 22.72 -5.14 -4.25
CA PHE A 96 23.89 -4.26 -4.46
C PHE A 96 23.88 -3.05 -3.51
N TYR A 97 23.17 -3.15 -2.38
CA TYR A 97 23.13 -2.07 -1.40
C TYR A 97 24.56 -1.62 -1.01
N ASN A 98 24.77 -0.31 -0.99
CA ASN A 98 26.04 0.32 -0.61
C ASN A 98 27.26 -0.12 -1.45
N CYS A 99 27.04 -0.48 -2.73
CA CYS A 99 28.13 -0.67 -3.69
C CYS A 99 28.63 0.70 -4.20
N ILE A 100 29.20 1.51 -3.30
CA ILE A 100 29.51 2.95 -3.52
C ILE A 100 30.49 3.24 -4.65
N ASN A 101 31.25 2.26 -5.13
CA ASN A 101 32.18 2.39 -6.24
C ASN A 101 31.68 1.70 -7.53
N LEU A 102 30.43 1.22 -7.56
CA LEU A 102 29.87 0.60 -8.77
C LEU A 102 29.64 1.69 -9.84
N GLU A 103 30.46 1.63 -10.88
CA GLU A 103 30.45 2.60 -11.99
C GLU A 103 29.60 2.09 -13.17
N SER A 104 29.52 0.76 -13.35
CA SER A 104 28.77 0.16 -14.46
C SER A 104 28.19 -1.20 -14.10
N ILE A 105 26.98 -1.43 -14.58
CA ILE A 105 26.29 -2.71 -14.48
C ILE A 105 25.59 -3.02 -15.81
N VAL A 106 25.65 -4.27 -16.25
CA VAL A 106 24.87 -4.76 -17.37
C VAL A 106 23.78 -5.67 -16.83
N ILE A 107 22.53 -5.26 -17.05
CA ILE A 107 21.33 -6.02 -16.67
C ILE A 107 20.77 -6.66 -17.93
N PRO A 108 20.60 -8.00 -17.98
CA PRO A 108 20.10 -8.70 -19.17
C PRO A 108 18.60 -8.48 -19.38
N GLU A 109 18.15 -8.69 -20.63
CA GLU A 109 16.74 -8.53 -21.01
C GLU A 109 15.79 -9.56 -20.36
N THR A 110 16.34 -10.57 -19.67
CA THR A 110 15.57 -11.57 -18.94
C THR A 110 15.09 -11.10 -17.56
N VAL A 111 15.66 -10.01 -17.02
CA VAL A 111 15.28 -9.49 -15.69
C VAL A 111 13.91 -8.81 -15.78
N LYS A 112 13.01 -9.27 -14.91
CA LYS A 112 11.63 -8.79 -14.78
C LYS A 112 11.39 -7.98 -13.53
N LYS A 113 12.18 -8.19 -12.49
CA LYS A 113 12.03 -7.54 -11.19
C LYS A 113 13.36 -7.06 -10.64
N ILE A 114 13.38 -5.81 -10.17
CA ILE A 114 14.41 -5.23 -9.32
C ILE A 114 13.74 -4.98 -7.95
N ASP A 115 14.22 -5.67 -6.91
CA ASP A 115 13.58 -5.70 -5.61
C ASP A 115 13.98 -4.52 -4.71
N LEU A 116 13.43 -4.49 -3.50
CA LEU A 116 13.58 -3.45 -2.47
C LEU A 116 15.06 -3.07 -2.27
N ASN A 117 15.38 -1.77 -2.38
CA ASN A 117 16.72 -1.21 -2.15
C ASN A 117 17.86 -1.88 -2.94
N ALA A 118 17.56 -2.52 -4.07
CA ALA A 118 18.54 -3.37 -4.78
C ALA A 118 19.84 -2.64 -5.13
N PHE A 119 19.79 -1.34 -5.49
CA PHE A 119 20.96 -0.50 -5.83
C PHE A 119 21.06 0.74 -4.91
N ASP A 120 20.42 0.70 -3.73
CA ASP A 120 20.49 1.81 -2.80
C ASP A 120 21.95 2.14 -2.45
N ASN A 121 22.26 3.44 -2.46
CA ASN A 121 23.58 3.99 -2.20
C ASN A 121 24.67 3.54 -3.22
N CYS A 122 24.27 3.23 -4.47
CA CYS A 122 25.23 3.03 -5.57
C CYS A 122 25.64 4.37 -6.19
N VAL A 123 26.31 5.22 -5.40
CA VAL A 123 26.52 6.65 -5.67
C VAL A 123 27.34 6.98 -6.92
N LYS A 124 28.02 5.99 -7.56
CA LYS A 124 28.85 6.22 -8.76
C LYS A 124 28.22 5.78 -10.06
N ILE A 125 27.06 5.16 -10.06
CA ILE A 125 26.35 4.81 -11.29
C ILE A 125 25.92 6.11 -11.96
N GLU A 126 26.52 6.39 -13.14
CA GLU A 126 26.13 7.56 -13.94
C GLU A 126 25.01 7.23 -14.92
N TYR A 127 25.00 6.02 -15.46
CA TYR A 127 24.02 5.53 -16.43
C TYR A 127 23.70 4.06 -16.15
N ILE A 128 22.44 3.71 -16.26
CA ILE A 128 21.96 2.34 -16.19
C ILE A 128 20.92 2.11 -17.28
N LYS A 129 21.09 1.06 -18.07
CA LYS A 129 20.06 0.63 -19.00
C LYS A 129 19.20 -0.42 -18.32
N LEU A 130 17.92 -0.12 -18.17
CA LEU A 130 16.92 -1.07 -17.68
C LEU A 130 16.46 -1.95 -18.86
N PRO A 131 16.20 -3.27 -18.63
CA PRO A 131 15.73 -4.15 -19.68
C PRO A 131 14.31 -3.81 -20.13
N ASP A 132 14.01 -3.98 -21.41
CA ASP A 132 12.70 -3.66 -21.99
C ASP A 132 11.55 -4.48 -21.39
N ASN A 133 11.87 -5.69 -20.87
CA ASN A 133 10.94 -6.62 -20.23
C ASN A 133 10.80 -6.44 -18.72
N LEU A 134 11.39 -5.41 -18.13
CA LEU A 134 11.29 -5.13 -16.69
C LEU A 134 9.86 -4.73 -16.37
N GLU A 135 9.27 -5.41 -15.40
CA GLU A 135 7.86 -5.25 -14.97
C GLU A 135 7.77 -4.45 -13.66
N ILE A 136 8.74 -4.64 -12.74
CA ILE A 136 8.67 -4.10 -11.39
C ILE A 136 10.01 -3.51 -10.95
N ILE A 137 9.97 -2.27 -10.44
CA ILE A 137 11.06 -1.59 -9.74
C ILE A 137 10.56 -1.26 -8.34
N GLN A 138 10.99 -1.99 -7.33
CA GLN A 138 10.50 -1.88 -5.96
C GLN A 138 11.04 -0.65 -5.22
N THR A 139 10.43 -0.37 -4.05
CA THR A 139 10.76 0.75 -3.16
C THR A 139 12.26 0.90 -2.95
N GLY A 140 12.77 2.13 -3.07
CA GLY A 140 14.15 2.49 -2.81
C GLY A 140 15.18 1.87 -3.78
N ALA A 141 14.75 1.22 -4.87
CA ALA A 141 15.66 0.42 -5.71
C ALA A 141 16.89 1.18 -6.20
N PHE A 142 16.80 2.48 -6.45
CA PHE A 142 17.90 3.36 -6.86
C PHE A 142 18.07 4.56 -5.90
N ASN A 143 17.62 4.43 -4.65
CA ASN A 143 17.78 5.46 -3.65
C ASN A 143 19.26 5.88 -3.54
N ASN A 144 19.52 7.17 -3.45
CA ASN A 144 20.86 7.76 -3.35
C ASN A 144 21.85 7.31 -4.45
N CYS A 145 21.35 6.98 -5.65
CA CYS A 145 22.21 6.87 -6.84
C CYS A 145 22.59 8.29 -7.32
N SER A 146 23.34 9.01 -6.49
CA SER A 146 23.54 10.46 -6.58
C SER A 146 24.30 10.94 -7.83
N SER A 147 24.97 10.05 -8.58
CA SER A 147 25.60 10.36 -9.87
C SER A 147 24.73 10.01 -11.08
N LEU A 148 23.59 9.35 -10.92
CA LEU A 148 22.71 8.94 -12.02
C LEU A 148 22.20 10.18 -12.77
N LYS A 149 22.42 10.24 -14.08
CA LYS A 149 22.12 11.43 -14.90
C LYS A 149 20.80 11.32 -15.66
N SER A 150 20.48 10.12 -16.13
CA SER A 150 19.24 9.88 -16.89
C SER A 150 18.74 8.47 -16.67
N ILE A 151 17.43 8.28 -16.82
CA ILE A 151 16.80 6.97 -16.73
C ILE A 151 15.62 6.88 -17.70
N GLU A 152 15.54 5.75 -18.41
CA GLU A 152 14.39 5.38 -19.22
C GLU A 152 13.61 4.29 -18.49
N ILE A 153 12.35 4.58 -18.16
CA ILE A 153 11.45 3.63 -17.47
C ILE A 153 10.78 2.74 -18.51
N PRO A 154 10.97 1.42 -18.46
CA PRO A 154 10.48 0.49 -19.46
C PRO A 154 8.95 0.46 -19.57
N LYS A 155 8.48 -0.01 -20.73
CA LYS A 155 7.05 0.03 -21.08
C LYS A 155 6.14 -0.80 -20.17
N ALA A 156 6.65 -1.88 -19.59
CA ALA A 156 5.87 -2.78 -18.75
C ALA A 156 5.78 -2.32 -17.29
N VAL A 157 6.57 -1.30 -16.89
CA VAL A 157 6.47 -0.68 -15.57
C VAL A 157 5.27 0.26 -15.57
N ASP A 158 4.34 0.06 -14.65
CA ASP A 158 3.09 0.83 -14.53
C ASP A 158 3.07 1.78 -13.33
N ALA A 159 4.00 1.62 -12.37
CA ALA A 159 4.12 2.45 -11.20
C ALA A 159 5.58 2.73 -10.83
N ILE A 160 5.86 3.95 -10.34
CA ILE A 160 7.11 4.27 -9.64
C ILE A 160 6.86 4.16 -8.15
N TYR A 161 7.42 3.12 -7.55
CA TYR A 161 7.23 2.82 -6.12
C TYR A 161 7.88 3.88 -5.22
N PRO A 162 7.59 3.90 -3.90
CA PRO A 162 8.17 4.90 -3.00
C PRO A 162 9.71 4.92 -3.04
N GLU A 163 10.28 6.12 -2.96
CA GLU A 163 11.73 6.36 -2.80
C GLU A 163 12.63 5.77 -3.91
N VAL A 164 12.07 5.32 -5.04
CA VAL A 164 12.85 4.63 -6.09
C VAL A 164 14.05 5.46 -6.53
N PHE A 165 13.91 6.77 -6.70
CA PHE A 165 14.97 7.70 -7.09
C PHE A 165 15.21 8.81 -6.05
N LEU A 166 14.92 8.53 -4.77
CA LEU A 166 15.18 9.45 -3.68
C LEU A 166 16.67 9.84 -3.68
N ASP A 167 16.97 11.14 -3.57
CA ASP A 167 18.33 11.70 -3.55
C ASP A 167 19.21 11.35 -4.77
N CYS A 168 18.60 11.08 -5.93
CA CYS A 168 19.32 11.01 -7.20
C CYS A 168 19.68 12.43 -7.68
N ASN A 169 20.57 13.12 -6.95
CA ASN A 169 20.83 14.57 -7.06
C ASN A 169 21.35 15.00 -8.43
N SER A 170 21.92 14.08 -9.23
CA SER A 170 22.42 14.35 -10.58
C SER A 170 21.44 14.01 -11.69
N LEU A 171 20.25 13.50 -11.35
CA LEU A 171 19.25 13.09 -12.34
C LEU A 171 18.70 14.31 -13.07
N GLU A 172 18.96 14.42 -14.37
CA GLU A 172 18.55 15.54 -15.22
C GLU A 172 17.34 15.19 -16.09
N GLU A 173 17.17 13.93 -16.46
CA GLU A 173 16.14 13.47 -17.41
C GLU A 173 15.54 12.14 -16.99
N VAL A 174 14.21 12.07 -17.07
CA VAL A 174 13.42 10.84 -16.88
C VAL A 174 12.48 10.69 -18.08
N SER A 175 12.53 9.53 -18.72
CA SER A 175 11.65 9.18 -19.84
C SER A 175 10.79 7.98 -19.48
N PHE A 176 9.47 8.12 -19.66
CA PHE A 176 8.51 7.04 -19.50
C PHE A 176 8.17 6.45 -20.87
N LEU A 177 8.52 5.18 -21.11
CA LEU A 177 8.23 4.49 -22.38
C LEU A 177 6.83 3.84 -22.39
N GLY A 178 6.21 3.70 -21.22
CA GLY A 178 4.89 3.10 -21.00
C GLY A 178 3.89 4.00 -20.29
N ASN A 179 2.81 3.37 -19.87
CA ASN A 179 1.69 4.02 -19.18
C ASN A 179 1.90 3.92 -17.66
N ILE A 180 2.55 4.92 -17.08
CA ILE A 180 2.65 5.03 -15.62
C ILE A 180 1.31 5.53 -15.09
N ILE A 181 0.77 4.84 -14.09
CA ILE A 181 -0.47 5.17 -13.40
C ILE A 181 -0.18 5.94 -12.10
N GLU A 182 0.88 5.55 -11.40
CA GLU A 182 1.22 6.13 -10.10
C GLU A 182 2.72 6.48 -10.00
N ILE A 183 2.99 7.66 -9.43
CA ILE A 183 4.30 8.05 -8.88
C ILE A 183 4.12 8.16 -7.39
N ASN A 184 4.72 7.25 -6.63
CA ASN A 184 4.47 7.13 -5.20
C ASN A 184 5.33 8.09 -4.35
N ASN A 185 5.21 7.95 -3.02
CA ASN A 185 5.80 8.89 -2.05
C ASN A 185 7.32 9.00 -2.20
N SER A 186 7.83 10.22 -2.19
CA SER A 186 9.26 10.56 -2.28
C SER A 186 9.99 9.94 -3.48
N ALA A 187 9.27 9.52 -4.52
CA ALA A 187 9.83 8.76 -5.65
C ALA A 187 11.00 9.48 -6.36
N PHE A 188 10.96 10.82 -6.44
CA PHE A 188 12.02 11.69 -7.00
C PHE A 188 12.45 12.80 -6.02
N GLU A 189 12.15 12.65 -4.73
CA GLU A 189 12.56 13.65 -3.73
C GLU A 189 14.08 13.86 -3.78
N GLY A 190 14.53 15.11 -3.74
CA GLY A 190 15.95 15.45 -3.77
C GLY A 190 16.62 15.33 -5.15
N CYS A 191 15.90 15.05 -6.24
CA CYS A 191 16.44 15.09 -7.60
C CYS A 191 16.73 16.53 -8.03
N GLU A 192 17.76 17.16 -7.44
CA GLU A 192 18.02 18.60 -7.53
C GLU A 192 18.25 19.11 -8.97
N LYS A 193 18.78 18.26 -9.87
CA LYS A 193 19.07 18.63 -11.26
C LYS A 193 17.96 18.33 -12.25
N LEU A 194 16.89 17.68 -11.84
CA LEU A 194 15.75 17.39 -12.70
C LEU A 194 15.07 18.69 -13.13
N LYS A 195 15.11 18.99 -14.43
CA LYS A 195 14.62 20.27 -14.97
C LYS A 195 13.19 20.21 -15.48
N THR A 196 12.90 19.11 -16.16
CA THR A 196 11.61 18.87 -16.79
C THR A 196 11.23 17.42 -16.64
N ILE A 197 9.93 17.14 -16.51
CA ILE A 197 9.40 15.79 -16.57
C ILE A 197 8.09 15.81 -17.36
N LYS A 198 7.94 14.83 -18.25
CA LYS A 198 6.73 14.69 -19.07
C LYS A 198 5.97 13.46 -18.63
N PHE A 199 4.87 13.68 -17.95
CA PHE A 199 4.01 12.59 -17.51
C PHE A 199 3.18 12.02 -18.67
N PRO A 200 3.00 10.69 -18.72
CA PRO A 200 2.02 10.09 -19.63
C PRO A 200 0.59 10.48 -19.19
N ASN A 201 -0.33 10.51 -20.14
CA ASN A 201 -1.73 10.86 -19.88
C ASN A 201 -2.45 9.87 -18.94
N SER A 202 -1.86 8.68 -18.76
CA SER A 202 -2.35 7.64 -17.84
C SER A 202 -2.09 7.92 -16.36
N LEU A 203 -1.27 8.94 -16.02
CA LEU A 203 -0.91 9.21 -14.63
C LEU A 203 -2.13 9.73 -13.86
N GLU A 204 -2.52 8.99 -12.82
CA GLU A 204 -3.64 9.28 -11.95
C GLU A 204 -3.22 9.78 -10.57
N LYS A 205 -2.01 9.40 -10.11
CA LYS A 205 -1.56 9.70 -8.75
C LYS A 205 -0.12 10.17 -8.69
N ILE A 206 0.10 11.27 -7.96
CA ILE A 206 1.41 11.76 -7.51
C ILE A 206 1.41 11.72 -5.99
N GLY A 207 2.33 10.97 -5.39
CA GLY A 207 2.41 10.74 -3.95
C GLY A 207 2.99 11.92 -3.16
N LYS A 208 2.93 11.80 -1.84
CA LYS A 208 3.49 12.75 -0.87
C LYS A 208 5.00 12.92 -1.10
N TYR A 209 5.47 14.17 -1.15
CA TYR A 209 6.89 14.52 -1.37
C TYR A 209 7.48 14.04 -2.70
N ALA A 210 6.68 13.57 -3.65
CA ALA A 210 7.17 12.88 -4.84
C ALA A 210 8.25 13.65 -5.61
N PHE A 211 8.20 14.98 -5.66
CA PHE A 211 9.18 15.88 -6.29
C PHE A 211 9.73 16.95 -5.31
N ARG A 212 9.58 16.71 -4.00
CA ARG A 212 10.09 17.62 -2.99
C ARG A 212 11.59 17.86 -3.20
N ASN A 213 12.01 19.13 -3.11
CA ASN A 213 13.41 19.54 -3.32
C ASN A 213 14.00 19.24 -4.71
N CYS A 214 13.18 18.95 -5.72
CA CYS A 214 13.62 18.99 -7.12
C CYS A 214 13.86 20.45 -7.53
N SER A 215 14.92 21.05 -7.01
CA SER A 215 15.11 22.50 -7.03
C SER A 215 15.26 23.13 -8.41
N SER A 216 15.59 22.35 -9.45
CA SER A 216 15.66 22.79 -10.84
C SER A 216 14.38 22.51 -11.64
N LEU A 217 13.39 21.82 -11.07
CA LEU A 217 12.18 21.44 -11.79
C LEU A 217 11.31 22.67 -12.06
N SER A 218 11.29 23.10 -13.31
CA SER A 218 10.64 24.35 -13.73
C SER A 218 9.54 24.16 -14.76
N ASP A 219 9.42 22.96 -15.36
CA ASP A 219 8.42 22.66 -16.37
C ASP A 219 7.88 21.26 -16.17
N ILE A 220 6.57 21.16 -15.94
CA ILE A 220 5.84 19.90 -15.84
C ILE A 220 4.47 20.04 -16.50
N ASN A 221 3.95 18.95 -17.04
CA ASN A 221 2.56 18.85 -17.46
C ASN A 221 1.82 17.89 -16.52
N ILE A 222 0.93 18.40 -15.69
CA ILE A 222 0.03 17.51 -14.92
C ILE A 222 -1.11 17.08 -15.86
N PRO A 223 -1.33 15.75 -16.05
CA PRO A 223 -2.42 15.26 -16.88
C PRO A 223 -3.80 15.72 -16.39
N GLU A 224 -4.76 15.81 -17.30
CA GLU A 224 -6.13 16.21 -16.95
C GLU A 224 -6.87 15.16 -16.10
N GLU A 225 -6.44 13.89 -16.21
CA GLU A 225 -7.03 12.75 -15.51
C GLU A 225 -6.41 12.51 -14.12
N ILE A 226 -5.54 13.44 -13.65
CA ILE A 226 -4.96 13.33 -12.32
C ILE A 226 -6.05 13.30 -11.24
N LYS A 227 -5.97 12.31 -10.35
CA LYS A 227 -6.96 12.12 -9.28
C LYS A 227 -6.42 12.57 -7.92
N THR A 228 -5.12 12.39 -7.69
CA THR A 228 -4.51 12.66 -6.38
C THR A 228 -3.14 13.29 -6.55
N VAL A 229 -2.90 14.34 -5.76
CA VAL A 229 -1.57 14.94 -5.60
C VAL A 229 -1.29 15.05 -4.10
N GLY A 230 -0.25 14.36 -3.65
CA GLY A 230 0.11 14.26 -2.25
C GLY A 230 0.65 15.56 -1.67
N GLU A 231 0.63 15.63 -0.35
CA GLU A 231 1.15 16.75 0.44
C GLU A 231 2.59 17.07 0.04
N ASP A 232 2.88 18.36 -0.14
CA ASP A 232 4.23 18.85 -0.44
C ASP A 232 4.90 18.20 -1.67
N ALA A 233 4.11 17.59 -2.57
CA ALA A 233 4.65 16.88 -3.74
C ALA A 233 5.62 17.73 -4.57
N PHE A 234 5.44 19.06 -4.62
CA PHE A 234 6.28 20.01 -5.37
C PHE A 234 7.02 21.02 -4.49
N LEU A 235 7.05 20.81 -3.16
CA LEU A 235 7.72 21.74 -2.26
C LEU A 235 9.22 21.86 -2.58
N GLY A 236 9.72 23.09 -2.67
CA GLY A 236 11.13 23.35 -2.97
C GLY A 236 11.48 23.34 -4.46
N THR A 237 10.54 22.99 -5.35
CA THR A 237 10.75 23.05 -6.82
C THR A 237 10.78 24.49 -7.35
N ASP A 238 11.42 24.67 -8.51
CA ASP A 238 11.47 25.97 -9.19
C ASP A 238 10.10 26.35 -9.76
N ILE A 239 9.30 25.37 -10.20
CA ILE A 239 7.94 25.64 -10.67
C ILE A 239 7.07 26.22 -9.56
N LEU A 240 7.07 25.65 -8.35
CA LEU A 240 6.26 26.17 -7.25
C LEU A 240 6.74 27.56 -6.80
N LYS A 241 8.06 27.78 -6.75
CA LYS A 241 8.65 29.10 -6.42
C LYS A 241 8.27 30.21 -7.41
N LYS A 242 8.06 29.85 -8.69
CA LYS A 242 7.68 30.79 -9.75
C LYS A 242 6.16 30.91 -9.95
N THR A 243 5.39 30.02 -9.32
CA THR A 243 3.94 30.08 -9.36
C THR A 243 3.44 31.26 -8.52
N ASP A 244 2.67 32.15 -9.13
CA ASP A 244 2.07 33.27 -8.42
C ASP A 244 1.01 32.76 -7.43
N ILE A 245 1.13 33.20 -6.19
CA ILE A 245 0.08 33.07 -5.19
C ILE A 245 -1.00 34.11 -5.53
N ASP A 246 -2.25 33.67 -5.68
CA ASP A 246 -3.35 34.55 -6.01
C ASP A 246 -3.80 35.42 -4.80
N GLU A 247 -4.79 36.29 -5.02
CA GLU A 247 -5.32 37.18 -3.98
C GLU A 247 -5.96 36.43 -2.80
N TYR A 248 -6.29 35.16 -2.99
CA TYR A 248 -6.82 34.25 -1.94
C TYR A 248 -5.75 33.41 -1.26
N GLY A 249 -4.49 33.64 -1.56
CA GLY A 249 -3.37 32.92 -0.94
C GLY A 249 -3.09 31.54 -1.53
N CYS A 250 -3.60 31.25 -2.73
CA CYS A 250 -3.56 29.92 -3.35
C CYS A 250 -2.60 29.85 -4.54
N ALA A 251 -1.85 28.73 -4.64
CA ALA A 251 -0.98 28.42 -5.76
C ALA A 251 -1.48 27.18 -6.52
N TYR A 252 -1.38 27.21 -7.85
CA TYR A 252 -1.91 26.17 -8.73
C TYR A 252 -0.87 25.68 -9.73
N ILE A 253 -0.84 24.36 -9.95
CA ILE A 253 -0.11 23.73 -11.05
C ILE A 253 -1.13 23.02 -11.93
N GLY A 254 -1.31 23.48 -13.17
CA GLY A 254 -2.39 23.00 -14.05
C GLY A 254 -3.77 23.20 -13.43
N LYS A 255 -4.53 22.13 -13.27
CA LYS A 255 -5.88 22.13 -12.66
C LYS A 255 -5.87 21.70 -11.17
N VAL A 256 -4.71 21.68 -10.54
CA VAL A 256 -4.55 21.27 -9.15
C VAL A 256 -4.23 22.47 -8.28
N LEU A 257 -4.96 22.66 -7.20
CA LEU A 257 -4.60 23.57 -6.10
C LEU A 257 -3.56 22.84 -5.23
N VAL A 258 -2.31 23.31 -5.23
CA VAL A 258 -1.17 22.58 -4.62
C VAL A 258 -0.64 23.20 -3.32
N CYS A 259 -0.99 24.45 -3.04
CA CYS A 259 -0.48 25.13 -1.85
C CYS A 259 -1.39 26.31 -1.44
N SER A 260 -1.44 26.60 -0.14
CA SER A 260 -2.05 27.80 0.44
C SER A 260 -1.06 28.48 1.37
N ASP A 261 -1.10 29.82 1.46
CA ASP A 261 -0.29 30.60 2.40
C ASP A 261 -0.81 30.57 3.85
N GLY A 262 -2.03 30.05 4.07
CA GLY A 262 -2.64 29.91 5.39
C GLY A 262 -3.13 31.21 6.05
N ASP A 263 -2.99 32.36 5.39
CA ASP A 263 -3.22 33.66 6.01
C ASP A 263 -4.67 34.19 5.84
N LYS A 264 -5.45 33.60 4.95
CA LYS A 264 -6.76 34.12 4.55
C LYS A 264 -7.91 33.53 5.36
N GLU A 265 -8.82 34.41 5.80
CA GLU A 265 -10.09 34.00 6.41
C GLU A 265 -11.12 33.52 5.38
N TYR A 266 -10.98 33.95 4.13
CA TYR A 266 -11.84 33.60 3.01
C TYR A 266 -10.99 33.20 1.80
N VAL A 267 -11.34 32.06 1.22
CA VAL A 267 -10.71 31.53 0.01
C VAL A 267 -11.78 31.31 -1.05
N LYS A 268 -11.50 31.76 -2.27
CA LYS A 268 -12.26 31.37 -3.46
C LYS A 268 -11.34 30.60 -4.40
N VAL A 269 -11.63 29.31 -4.58
CA VAL A 269 -10.87 28.43 -5.47
C VAL A 269 -11.19 28.74 -6.92
N LYS A 270 -10.18 28.74 -7.80
CA LYS A 270 -10.33 29.10 -9.23
C LYS A 270 -11.27 28.14 -9.99
N ASP A 271 -12.06 28.69 -10.91
CA ASP A 271 -13.16 28.01 -11.62
C ASP A 271 -12.73 26.78 -12.47
N TYR A 272 -11.45 26.59 -12.75
CA TYR A 272 -10.94 25.45 -13.52
C TYR A 272 -10.33 24.33 -12.66
N THR A 273 -10.33 24.50 -11.35
CA THR A 273 -9.68 23.54 -10.42
C THR A 273 -10.49 22.25 -10.36
N LYS A 274 -9.82 21.11 -10.56
CA LYS A 274 -10.40 19.77 -10.45
C LYS A 274 -10.02 19.07 -9.15
N VAL A 275 -8.80 19.29 -8.66
CA VAL A 275 -8.25 18.60 -7.50
C VAL A 275 -7.69 19.60 -6.49
N ILE A 276 -8.04 19.42 -5.22
CA ILE A 276 -7.30 20.00 -4.09
C ILE A 276 -6.32 18.95 -3.61
N ALA A 277 -5.03 19.28 -3.64
CA ALA A 277 -3.99 18.35 -3.20
C ALA A 277 -4.08 18.06 -1.69
N ASP A 278 -3.43 17.00 -1.25
CA ASP A 278 -3.39 16.61 0.16
C ASP A 278 -2.75 17.73 1.00
N GLY A 279 -3.32 17.99 2.16
CA GLY A 279 -2.74 18.90 3.16
C GLY A 279 -2.77 20.39 2.82
N VAL A 280 -3.40 20.84 1.72
CA VAL A 280 -3.32 22.25 1.24
C VAL A 280 -3.68 23.28 2.30
N PHE A 281 -4.71 23.04 3.09
CA PHE A 281 -5.15 23.92 4.17
C PHE A 281 -4.91 23.30 5.56
N TYR A 282 -4.01 22.32 5.66
CA TYR A 282 -3.68 21.68 6.93
C TYR A 282 -3.28 22.73 7.99
N ASP A 283 -3.89 22.64 9.18
CA ASP A 283 -3.65 23.52 10.34
C ASP A 283 -3.90 25.03 10.06
N ASN A 284 -4.75 25.35 9.06
CA ASN A 284 -5.15 26.73 8.77
C ASN A 284 -6.23 27.19 9.75
N GLU A 285 -5.80 27.71 10.90
CA GLU A 285 -6.69 28.21 11.94
C GLU A 285 -7.44 29.49 11.55
N ASN A 286 -7.01 30.20 10.49
CA ASN A 286 -7.63 31.46 10.04
C ASN A 286 -8.82 31.24 9.10
N LEU A 287 -8.85 30.15 8.35
CA LEU A 287 -9.85 29.89 7.33
C LEU A 287 -11.26 29.76 7.94
N LYS A 288 -12.14 30.70 7.61
CA LYS A 288 -13.55 30.72 8.06
C LYS A 288 -14.53 30.29 6.97
N LYS A 289 -14.19 30.56 5.71
CA LYS A 289 -15.06 30.29 4.57
C LYS A 289 -14.23 29.93 3.34
N ILE A 290 -14.72 28.93 2.59
CA ILE A 290 -14.18 28.57 1.28
C ILE A 290 -15.31 28.45 0.26
N GLU A 291 -15.07 28.89 -0.96
CA GLU A 291 -15.96 28.70 -2.10
C GLU A 291 -15.28 27.84 -3.16
N PHE A 292 -15.91 26.71 -3.51
CA PHE A 292 -15.41 25.78 -4.50
C PHE A 292 -16.06 26.05 -5.88
N PRO A 293 -15.32 25.76 -6.98
CA PRO A 293 -15.88 25.78 -8.32
C PRO A 293 -16.67 24.51 -8.62
N ASP A 294 -17.59 24.60 -9.57
CA ASP A 294 -18.36 23.44 -10.07
C ASP A 294 -17.48 22.39 -10.78
N SER A 295 -16.24 22.77 -11.16
CA SER A 295 -15.28 21.88 -11.79
C SER A 295 -14.54 20.95 -10.81
N LEU A 296 -14.73 21.15 -9.49
CA LEU A 296 -14.02 20.35 -8.48
C LEU A 296 -14.52 18.90 -8.48
N GLU A 297 -13.60 17.98 -8.61
CA GLU A 297 -13.87 16.53 -8.64
C GLU A 297 -13.39 15.84 -7.36
N ARG A 298 -12.32 16.35 -6.71
CA ARG A 298 -11.70 15.70 -5.55
C ARG A 298 -11.19 16.65 -4.48
N ILE A 299 -11.36 16.23 -3.23
CA ILE A 299 -10.79 16.86 -2.04
C ILE A 299 -9.76 15.89 -1.45
N GLY A 300 -8.50 16.30 -1.41
CA GLY A 300 -7.36 15.49 -0.98
C GLY A 300 -7.38 15.15 0.51
N ASN A 301 -6.52 14.19 0.89
CA ASN A 301 -6.34 13.77 2.26
C ASN A 301 -5.85 14.93 3.12
N GLU A 302 -6.30 15.00 4.36
CA GLU A 302 -5.89 16.01 5.35
C GLU A 302 -6.02 17.48 4.87
N SER A 303 -6.68 17.73 3.73
CA SER A 303 -6.63 19.05 3.08
C SER A 303 -7.24 20.17 3.92
N PHE A 304 -8.16 19.89 4.83
CA PHE A 304 -8.74 20.85 5.80
C PHE A 304 -8.60 20.38 7.25
N ARG A 305 -7.67 19.46 7.50
CA ARG A 305 -7.43 18.97 8.85
C ARG A 305 -7.01 20.11 9.76
N SER A 306 -7.59 20.18 10.97
CA SER A 306 -7.35 21.23 11.96
C SER A 306 -7.73 22.65 11.52
N CYS A 307 -8.60 22.84 10.54
CA CYS A 307 -9.18 24.15 10.20
C CYS A 307 -10.22 24.56 11.26
N LYS A 308 -9.77 25.01 12.44
CA LYS A 308 -10.61 25.22 13.62
C LYS A 308 -11.64 26.34 13.48
N SER A 309 -11.41 27.32 12.60
CA SER A 309 -12.33 28.44 12.34
C SER A 309 -13.35 28.16 11.24
N LEU A 310 -13.23 27.04 10.51
CA LEU A 310 -14.14 26.66 9.44
C LEU A 310 -15.40 25.99 10.05
N GLU A 311 -16.51 26.76 10.12
CA GLU A 311 -17.73 26.28 10.77
C GLU A 311 -18.71 25.58 9.81
N GLU A 312 -18.73 25.99 8.54
CA GLU A 312 -19.65 25.45 7.53
C GLU A 312 -18.93 25.22 6.22
N ILE A 313 -19.29 24.14 5.53
CA ILE A 313 -18.77 23.83 4.19
C ILE A 313 -19.86 23.22 3.32
N SER A 314 -19.87 23.64 2.04
CA SER A 314 -20.72 23.04 0.99
C SER A 314 -19.82 22.49 -0.09
N ILE A 315 -19.87 21.19 -0.29
CA ILE A 315 -19.11 20.47 -1.31
C ILE A 315 -19.92 20.52 -2.62
N PRO A 316 -19.32 20.90 -3.76
CA PRO A 316 -20.04 21.03 -5.02
C PRO A 316 -20.38 19.68 -5.67
N GLU A 317 -21.37 19.67 -6.56
CA GLU A 317 -21.66 18.53 -7.42
C GLU A 317 -20.44 18.20 -8.30
N GLY A 318 -20.15 16.91 -8.48
CA GLY A 318 -18.97 16.44 -9.21
C GLY A 318 -17.88 15.89 -8.29
N VAL A 319 -17.84 16.30 -7.01
CA VAL A 319 -16.94 15.66 -6.04
C VAL A 319 -17.46 14.26 -5.73
N ASP A 320 -16.65 13.25 -6.03
CA ASP A 320 -16.97 11.83 -5.81
C ASP A 320 -16.28 11.25 -4.55
N ILE A 321 -15.14 11.83 -4.12
CA ILE A 321 -14.35 11.35 -3.00
C ILE A 321 -14.02 12.49 -2.03
N ILE A 322 -14.25 12.26 -0.75
CA ILE A 322 -13.71 13.02 0.38
C ILE A 322 -12.50 12.24 0.93
N GLY A 323 -11.32 12.85 0.92
CA GLY A 323 -10.07 12.21 1.32
C GLY A 323 -10.01 11.77 2.78
N GLU A 324 -9.03 10.90 3.08
CA GLU A 324 -8.72 10.48 4.44
C GLU A 324 -8.40 11.69 5.32
N SER A 325 -8.96 11.74 6.54
CA SER A 325 -8.74 12.84 7.51
C SER A 325 -9.01 14.25 6.95
N ALA A 326 -9.75 14.38 5.84
CA ALA A 326 -9.87 15.64 5.10
C ALA A 326 -10.30 16.82 5.97
N PHE A 327 -11.18 16.59 6.94
CA PHE A 327 -11.70 17.60 7.87
C PHE A 327 -11.43 17.27 9.34
N MET A 328 -10.59 16.28 9.63
CA MET A 328 -10.29 15.85 10.99
C MET A 328 -9.86 17.04 11.87
N TYR A 329 -10.39 17.13 13.12
CA TYR A 329 -10.13 18.23 14.06
C TYR A 329 -10.58 19.63 13.59
N SER A 330 -11.39 19.74 12.54
CA SER A 330 -11.91 21.04 12.09
C SER A 330 -13.04 21.57 12.98
N GLY A 331 -13.32 22.88 12.88
CA GLY A 331 -14.40 23.54 13.63
C GLY A 331 -15.78 23.37 13.04
N LEU A 332 -15.97 22.45 12.08
CA LEU A 332 -17.22 22.26 11.34
C LEU A 332 -18.40 21.96 12.26
N LYS A 333 -19.50 22.69 12.04
CA LYS A 333 -20.82 22.50 12.64
C LYS A 333 -21.80 21.91 11.64
N LYS A 334 -21.60 22.27 10.36
CA LYS A 334 -22.48 21.90 9.26
C LYS A 334 -21.70 21.55 8.00
N VAL A 335 -22.08 20.44 7.38
CA VAL A 335 -21.53 19.96 6.10
C VAL A 335 -22.66 19.64 5.14
N SER A 336 -22.58 20.15 3.91
CA SER A 336 -23.48 19.76 2.82
C SER A 336 -22.69 18.95 1.78
N LEU A 337 -23.01 17.67 1.65
CA LEU A 337 -22.44 16.76 0.65
C LEU A 337 -23.38 16.66 -0.57
N PRO A 338 -22.84 16.63 -1.80
CA PRO A 338 -23.64 16.40 -3.00
C PRO A 338 -23.98 14.91 -3.16
N GLU A 339 -24.98 14.63 -4.03
CA GLU A 339 -25.33 13.23 -4.34
C GLU A 339 -24.25 12.48 -5.15
N SER A 340 -23.22 13.18 -5.65
CA SER A 340 -22.08 12.57 -6.37
C SER A 340 -21.08 11.85 -5.46
N VAL A 341 -21.06 12.13 -4.15
CA VAL A 341 -20.10 11.52 -3.22
C VAL A 341 -20.40 10.05 -3.02
N VAL A 342 -19.46 9.19 -3.41
CA VAL A 342 -19.53 7.73 -3.26
C VAL A 342 -18.58 7.21 -2.18
N ASP A 343 -17.53 7.97 -1.87
CA ASP A 343 -16.50 7.56 -0.90
C ASP A 343 -16.20 8.69 0.10
N ILE A 344 -16.31 8.36 1.39
CA ILE A 344 -15.90 9.22 2.49
C ILE A 344 -14.78 8.48 3.23
N GLY A 345 -13.56 9.03 3.16
CA GLY A 345 -12.34 8.39 3.65
C GLY A 345 -12.30 8.19 5.16
N ASP A 346 -11.30 7.42 5.59
CA ASP A 346 -11.02 7.17 7.00
C ASP A 346 -10.81 8.47 7.75
N TYR A 347 -11.34 8.56 8.97
CA TYR A 347 -11.18 9.74 9.85
C TYR A 347 -11.68 11.06 9.26
N ALA A 348 -12.41 11.08 8.13
CA ALA A 348 -12.68 12.30 7.37
C ALA A 348 -13.26 13.45 8.22
N PHE A 349 -14.16 13.15 9.15
CA PHE A 349 -14.76 14.11 10.08
C PHE A 349 -14.46 13.79 11.56
N MET A 350 -13.48 12.91 11.83
CA MET A 350 -13.12 12.55 13.20
C MET A 350 -12.74 13.80 14.01
N GLU A 351 -13.19 13.85 15.28
CA GLU A 351 -12.91 14.98 16.18
C GLU A 351 -13.46 16.35 15.72
N CYS A 352 -14.36 16.38 14.73
CA CYS A 352 -15.18 17.56 14.47
C CYS A 352 -16.27 17.66 15.56
N ILE A 353 -15.85 18.00 16.78
CA ILE A 353 -16.67 17.85 18.00
C ILE A 353 -18.00 18.63 17.96
N HIS A 354 -18.11 19.67 17.15
CA HIS A 354 -19.32 20.48 16.99
C HIS A 354 -20.14 20.12 15.76
N LEU A 355 -19.71 19.13 14.95
CA LEU A 355 -20.46 18.72 13.77
C LEU A 355 -21.76 18.04 14.19
N SER A 356 -22.86 18.72 13.95
CA SER A 356 -24.22 18.24 14.29
C SER A 356 -25.12 18.09 13.06
N GLU A 357 -24.77 18.75 11.93
CA GLU A 357 -25.57 18.70 10.71
C GLU A 357 -24.71 18.23 9.52
N ILE A 358 -25.01 17.04 9.02
CA ILE A 358 -24.46 16.51 7.75
C ILE A 358 -25.50 15.64 7.05
N ASN A 359 -25.64 15.82 5.75
CA ASN A 359 -26.40 14.89 4.90
C ASN A 359 -25.48 13.83 4.33
N ILE A 360 -25.85 12.57 4.45
CA ILE A 360 -25.12 11.46 3.82
C ILE A 360 -25.84 11.06 2.53
N PRO A 361 -25.18 11.15 1.35
CA PRO A 361 -25.80 10.79 0.08
C PRO A 361 -26.21 9.32 0.02
N LYS A 362 -27.28 9.02 -0.75
CA LYS A 362 -27.77 7.63 -0.88
C LYS A 362 -26.85 6.73 -1.69
N CYS A 363 -26.03 7.31 -2.56
CA CYS A 363 -25.09 6.58 -3.42
C CYS A 363 -23.76 6.26 -2.73
N VAL A 364 -23.56 6.66 -1.45
CA VAL A 364 -22.34 6.34 -0.73
C VAL A 364 -22.14 4.82 -0.66
N GLU A 365 -20.96 4.36 -1.08
CA GLU A 365 -20.52 2.97 -1.08
C GLU A 365 -19.45 2.69 -0.05
N ASN A 366 -18.81 3.75 0.48
CA ASN A 366 -17.85 3.64 1.55
C ASN A 366 -17.99 4.79 2.56
N ILE A 367 -18.02 4.45 3.85
CA ILE A 367 -17.80 5.36 4.98
C ILE A 367 -16.66 4.77 5.77
N GLY A 368 -15.54 5.46 5.73
CA GLY A 368 -14.27 5.01 6.27
C GLY A 368 -14.24 4.87 7.79
N HIS A 369 -13.17 4.26 8.25
CA HIS A 369 -12.92 3.93 9.64
C HIS A 369 -12.93 5.20 10.52
N TRP A 370 -13.70 5.15 11.62
CA TRP A 370 -13.87 6.25 12.57
C TRP A 370 -14.24 7.61 11.97
N CYS A 371 -14.84 7.60 10.79
CA CYS A 371 -15.17 8.80 10.03
C CYS A 371 -15.88 9.88 10.86
N PHE A 372 -16.84 9.52 11.69
CA PHE A 372 -17.62 10.43 12.55
C PHE A 372 -17.31 10.30 14.04
N SER A 373 -16.19 9.67 14.40
CA SER A 373 -15.82 9.49 15.81
C SER A 373 -15.68 10.83 16.52
N ASN A 374 -16.25 10.96 17.73
CA ASN A 374 -16.26 12.16 18.55
C ASN A 374 -16.87 13.41 17.87
N THR A 375 -17.91 13.21 17.04
CA THR A 375 -18.76 14.30 16.53
C THR A 375 -20.07 14.34 17.29
N ASP A 376 -20.66 15.54 17.49
CA ASP A 376 -22.02 15.68 18.02
C ASP A 376 -23.03 14.92 17.15
N TYR A 377 -22.82 14.88 15.82
CA TYR A 377 -23.66 14.14 14.89
C TYR A 377 -23.81 12.66 15.26
N LEU A 378 -22.71 11.97 15.54
CA LEU A 378 -22.75 10.56 15.93
C LEU A 378 -23.12 10.39 17.41
N LEU A 379 -22.65 11.27 18.29
CA LEU A 379 -22.90 11.16 19.75
C LEU A 379 -24.37 11.35 20.08
N ASP A 380 -25.04 12.36 19.51
CA ASP A 380 -26.44 12.70 19.77
C ASP A 380 -27.44 11.83 19.00
N MET A 381 -26.97 11.03 18.03
CA MET A 381 -27.84 10.13 17.27
C MET A 381 -28.48 9.08 18.18
N GLU A 382 -29.82 8.95 18.12
CA GLU A 382 -30.54 7.91 18.84
C GLU A 382 -30.12 6.51 18.37
N SER A 383 -29.98 5.58 19.32
CA SER A 383 -29.74 4.17 19.01
C SER A 383 -31.02 3.37 19.11
N ASP A 384 -31.11 2.28 18.33
CA ASP A 384 -32.19 1.30 18.47
C ASP A 384 -32.08 0.47 19.77
N GLU A 385 -32.98 -0.48 19.94
CA GLU A 385 -33.02 -1.38 21.12
C GLU A 385 -31.75 -2.25 21.26
N TYR A 386 -31.01 -2.46 20.19
CA TYR A 386 -29.74 -3.18 20.19
C TYR A 386 -28.52 -2.26 20.38
N GLY A 387 -28.71 -0.95 20.35
CA GLY A 387 -27.64 0.04 20.48
C GLY A 387 -27.01 0.46 19.15
N CYS A 388 -27.62 0.10 18.03
CA CYS A 388 -27.17 0.47 16.70
C CYS A 388 -27.64 1.88 16.30
N LYS A 389 -26.77 2.67 15.68
CA LYS A 389 -27.04 4.03 15.21
C LYS A 389 -27.13 4.06 13.69
N TYR A 390 -28.21 4.63 13.16
CA TYR A 390 -28.50 4.60 11.72
C TYR A 390 -28.76 5.98 11.16
N VAL A 391 -28.28 6.20 9.93
CA VAL A 391 -28.75 7.27 9.04
C VAL A 391 -29.36 6.63 7.81
N GLY A 392 -30.66 6.83 7.58
CA GLY A 392 -31.34 6.17 6.47
C GLY A 392 -31.21 4.65 6.52
N ASP A 393 -30.60 4.06 5.51
CA ASP A 393 -30.32 2.63 5.35
C ASP A 393 -28.86 2.24 5.68
N ILE A 394 -28.11 3.14 6.32
CA ILE A 394 -26.71 2.95 6.71
C ILE A 394 -26.59 2.80 8.22
N LEU A 395 -25.90 1.75 8.69
CA LEU A 395 -25.50 1.60 10.08
C LEU A 395 -24.13 2.26 10.25
N LEU A 396 -24.10 3.38 11.02
CA LEU A 396 -22.87 4.16 11.23
C LEU A 396 -22.05 3.75 12.45
N GLY A 397 -22.70 3.21 13.48
CA GLY A 397 -21.98 2.88 14.70
C GLY A 397 -22.83 2.19 15.75
N TYR A 398 -22.20 1.88 16.87
CA TYR A 398 -22.78 1.09 17.94
C TYR A 398 -22.40 1.62 19.33
N THR A 399 -23.40 1.76 20.22
CA THR A 399 -23.20 2.23 21.59
C THR A 399 -23.87 1.36 22.65
N GLY A 400 -24.44 0.21 22.26
CA GLY A 400 -25.18 -0.68 23.16
C GLY A 400 -24.28 -1.39 24.17
N LYS A 401 -24.19 -0.87 25.38
CA LYS A 401 -23.44 -1.50 26.47
C LYS A 401 -24.14 -2.78 26.95
N GLY A 402 -23.44 -3.91 26.84
CA GLY A 402 -23.88 -5.19 27.39
C GLY A 402 -24.87 -5.98 26.53
N VAL A 403 -25.23 -5.55 25.35
CA VAL A 403 -26.03 -6.33 24.41
C VAL A 403 -25.12 -7.37 23.73
N ARG A 404 -25.41 -8.67 24.00
CA ARG A 404 -24.55 -9.76 23.50
C ARG A 404 -24.94 -10.26 22.12
N ARG A 405 -26.20 -10.10 21.72
CA ARG A 405 -26.73 -10.55 20.44
C ARG A 405 -27.39 -9.37 19.73
N ILE A 406 -26.83 -9.03 18.59
CA ILE A 406 -27.26 -7.90 17.78
C ILE A 406 -28.15 -8.40 16.66
N LYS A 407 -29.26 -7.72 16.43
CA LYS A 407 -30.04 -7.86 15.21
C LYS A 407 -29.97 -6.54 14.46
N ILE A 408 -29.24 -6.52 13.34
CA ILE A 408 -29.20 -5.37 12.44
C ILE A 408 -30.57 -5.21 11.80
N ARG A 409 -31.06 -3.98 11.71
CA ARG A 409 -32.39 -3.61 11.23
C ARG A 409 -32.60 -4.06 9.78
N ASP A 410 -33.75 -4.66 9.48
CA ASP A 410 -34.15 -4.98 8.11
C ASP A 410 -34.22 -3.70 7.27
N GLY A 411 -33.76 -3.76 6.01
CA GLY A 411 -33.61 -2.61 5.12
C GLY A 411 -32.28 -1.88 5.26
N THR A 412 -31.39 -2.28 6.17
CA THR A 412 -30.00 -1.78 6.19
C THR A 412 -29.29 -2.24 4.92
N ARG A 413 -28.74 -1.31 4.15
CA ARG A 413 -27.95 -1.56 2.92
C ARG A 413 -26.47 -1.65 3.24
N MET A 414 -25.97 -0.79 4.11
CA MET A 414 -24.53 -0.68 4.40
C MET A 414 -24.24 -0.70 5.91
N ILE A 415 -23.14 -1.33 6.29
CA ILE A 415 -22.51 -1.26 7.60
C ILE A 415 -21.19 -0.51 7.42
N ALA A 416 -21.06 0.66 8.06
CA ALA A 416 -19.88 1.51 7.97
C ALA A 416 -18.62 0.84 8.57
N ALA A 417 -17.46 1.33 8.19
CA ALA A 417 -16.18 0.82 8.70
C ALA A 417 -16.08 1.01 10.22
N GLY A 418 -15.57 -0.02 10.90
CA GLY A 418 -15.40 -0.01 12.35
C GLY A 418 -16.70 0.09 13.16
N ALA A 419 -17.89 -0.10 12.57
CA ALA A 419 -19.17 0.12 13.26
C ALA A 419 -19.31 -0.66 14.58
N PHE A 420 -18.75 -1.86 14.65
CA PHE A 420 -18.70 -2.71 15.85
C PHE A 420 -17.28 -3.01 16.32
N GLU A 421 -16.31 -2.28 15.88
CA GLU A 421 -14.91 -2.50 16.27
C GLU A 421 -14.74 -2.45 17.79
N ASP A 422 -13.87 -3.34 18.33
CA ASP A 422 -13.55 -3.45 19.76
C ASP A 422 -14.76 -3.74 20.69
N ARG A 423 -15.83 -4.34 20.14
CA ARG A 423 -16.99 -4.71 20.95
C ARG A 423 -16.85 -6.14 21.49
N GLU A 424 -15.91 -6.32 22.42
CA GLU A 424 -15.52 -7.62 22.99
C GLU A 424 -16.67 -8.42 23.64
N PHE A 425 -17.80 -7.79 23.95
CA PHE A 425 -18.94 -8.45 24.60
C PHE A 425 -20.00 -8.98 23.62
N ILE A 426 -19.90 -8.68 22.33
CA ILE A 426 -20.83 -9.21 21.31
C ILE A 426 -20.52 -10.69 21.10
N GLU A 427 -21.55 -11.54 21.28
CA GLU A 427 -21.47 -12.99 21.09
C GLU A 427 -22.11 -13.45 19.79
N GLY A 428 -23.04 -12.67 19.22
CA GLY A 428 -23.71 -13.01 17.98
C GLY A 428 -24.28 -11.81 17.25
N VAL A 429 -24.33 -11.90 15.92
CA VAL A 429 -24.91 -10.89 15.06
C VAL A 429 -25.78 -11.53 13.97
N TYR A 430 -26.97 -10.95 13.74
CA TYR A 430 -27.79 -11.23 12.58
C TYR A 430 -27.69 -10.07 11.58
N ILE A 431 -27.21 -10.36 10.37
CA ILE A 431 -27.02 -9.44 9.26
C ILE A 431 -28.14 -9.70 8.24
N PRO A 432 -29.09 -8.77 8.03
CA PRO A 432 -30.23 -9.00 7.17
C PRO A 432 -29.79 -9.09 5.70
N LYS A 433 -30.61 -9.77 4.87
CA LYS A 433 -30.34 -9.97 3.44
C LYS A 433 -30.21 -8.68 2.63
N SER A 434 -30.75 -7.57 3.14
CA SER A 434 -30.69 -6.25 2.52
C SER A 434 -29.31 -5.62 2.58
N VAL A 435 -28.39 -6.14 3.39
CA VAL A 435 -27.01 -5.64 3.48
C VAL A 435 -26.28 -6.06 2.20
N GLU A 436 -25.80 -5.06 1.47
CA GLU A 436 -25.04 -5.18 0.24
C GLU A 436 -23.56 -4.88 0.47
N ILE A 437 -23.25 -4.02 1.46
CA ILE A 437 -21.91 -3.53 1.76
C ILE A 437 -21.64 -3.67 3.25
N ILE A 438 -20.52 -4.33 3.58
CA ILE A 438 -19.89 -4.31 4.89
C ILE A 438 -18.51 -3.70 4.68
N CYS A 439 -18.29 -2.51 5.24
CA CYS A 439 -17.01 -1.82 5.12
C CYS A 439 -15.93 -2.48 5.98
N GLU A 440 -14.69 -2.07 5.77
CA GLU A 440 -13.52 -2.62 6.45
C GLU A 440 -13.63 -2.50 7.97
N TYR A 441 -13.01 -3.42 8.71
CA TYR A 441 -12.99 -3.43 10.19
C TYR A 441 -14.37 -3.47 10.87
N ALA A 442 -15.48 -3.66 10.14
CA ALA A 442 -16.83 -3.50 10.70
C ALA A 442 -17.09 -4.29 11.99
N PHE A 443 -16.52 -5.49 12.13
CA PHE A 443 -16.57 -6.35 13.32
C PHE A 443 -15.18 -6.71 13.85
N TYR A 444 -14.17 -5.91 13.52
CA TYR A 444 -12.79 -6.17 13.96
C TYR A 444 -12.70 -6.19 15.49
N ASN A 445 -11.93 -7.16 16.01
CA ASN A 445 -11.73 -7.37 17.44
C ASN A 445 -13.03 -7.50 18.27
N CYS A 446 -14.11 -8.03 17.64
CA CYS A 446 -15.24 -8.57 18.39
C CYS A 446 -14.83 -9.92 18.98
N SER A 447 -13.92 -9.91 19.97
CA SER A 447 -13.18 -11.10 20.43
C SER A 447 -14.08 -12.22 20.94
N ARG A 448 -15.33 -11.96 21.41
CA ARG A 448 -16.30 -12.97 21.85
C ARG A 448 -17.34 -13.35 20.79
N LEU A 449 -17.26 -12.81 19.59
CA LEU A 449 -18.19 -13.13 18.51
C LEU A 449 -18.04 -14.60 18.12
N LYS A 450 -19.16 -15.36 18.22
CA LYS A 450 -19.23 -16.79 17.89
C LYS A 450 -20.18 -17.06 16.74
N ASP A 451 -21.30 -16.33 16.73
CA ASP A 451 -22.43 -16.60 15.83
C ASP A 451 -22.60 -15.43 14.86
N VAL A 452 -22.36 -15.65 13.58
CA VAL A 452 -22.64 -14.71 12.49
C VAL A 452 -23.69 -15.33 11.59
N TYR A 453 -24.86 -14.71 11.50
CA TYR A 453 -25.96 -15.20 10.66
C TYR A 453 -26.26 -14.17 9.58
N PHE A 454 -26.17 -14.59 8.33
CA PHE A 454 -26.61 -13.82 7.17
C PHE A 454 -28.06 -14.23 6.81
N GLY A 455 -28.90 -13.25 6.51
CA GLY A 455 -30.26 -13.51 6.05
C GLY A 455 -30.29 -14.35 4.77
N GLU A 456 -31.26 -15.26 4.66
CA GLU A 456 -31.43 -16.13 3.48
C GLU A 456 -31.53 -15.30 2.19
N GLY A 457 -30.72 -15.64 1.18
CA GLY A 457 -30.61 -14.89 -0.06
C GLY A 457 -29.89 -13.52 0.12
N SER A 458 -28.91 -13.44 1.00
CA SER A 458 -28.09 -12.24 1.24
C SER A 458 -27.55 -11.64 -0.06
N ASN A 459 -27.61 -10.31 -0.18
CA ASN A 459 -27.10 -9.57 -1.34
C ASN A 459 -25.59 -9.26 -1.26
N LEU A 460 -24.93 -9.66 -0.17
CA LEU A 460 -23.51 -9.38 0.06
C LEU A 460 -22.65 -10.12 -0.97
N SER A 461 -21.85 -9.37 -1.71
CA SER A 461 -20.97 -9.90 -2.76
C SER A 461 -19.49 -9.91 -2.37
N GLU A 462 -19.10 -9.15 -1.36
CA GLU A 462 -17.70 -9.00 -0.94
C GLU A 462 -17.59 -8.91 0.59
N LEU A 463 -16.59 -9.57 1.15
CA LEU A 463 -16.07 -9.31 2.49
C LEU A 463 -14.80 -8.48 2.36
N LYS A 464 -14.85 -7.24 2.84
CA LYS A 464 -13.73 -6.30 2.79
C LYS A 464 -12.70 -6.61 3.87
N SER A 465 -11.52 -5.98 3.74
CA SER A 465 -10.35 -6.21 4.61
C SER A 465 -10.70 -6.12 6.09
N CYS A 466 -10.16 -7.03 6.88
CA CYS A 466 -10.30 -7.08 8.35
C CYS A 466 -11.74 -7.14 8.89
N THR A 467 -12.76 -7.43 8.06
CA THR A 467 -14.19 -7.37 8.49
C THR A 467 -14.45 -8.14 9.78
N PHE A 468 -13.94 -9.37 9.94
CA PHE A 468 -14.06 -10.22 11.12
C PHE A 468 -12.69 -10.54 11.75
N GLY A 469 -11.67 -9.73 11.46
CA GLY A 469 -10.34 -9.92 12.01
C GLY A 469 -10.36 -9.88 13.54
N GLN A 470 -9.50 -10.66 14.20
CA GLN A 470 -9.36 -10.76 15.66
C GLN A 470 -10.63 -11.25 16.38
N CYS A 471 -11.58 -11.90 15.68
CA CYS A 471 -12.73 -12.55 16.31
C CYS A 471 -12.31 -13.92 16.87
N THR A 472 -11.56 -13.90 17.97
CA THR A 472 -10.85 -15.06 18.53
C THR A 472 -11.74 -16.20 19.07
N TYR A 473 -13.05 -16.02 19.08
CA TYR A 473 -14.04 -17.04 19.42
C TYR A 473 -14.92 -17.46 18.24
N LEU A 474 -14.65 -16.94 17.02
CA LEU A 474 -15.38 -17.31 15.82
C LEU A 474 -14.84 -18.64 15.28
N GLU A 475 -15.55 -19.74 15.61
CA GLU A 475 -15.17 -21.10 15.26
C GLU A 475 -15.80 -21.57 13.93
N GLU A 476 -16.96 -20.99 13.57
CA GLU A 476 -17.72 -21.36 12.37
C GLU A 476 -18.38 -20.11 11.78
N ILE A 477 -18.47 -20.07 10.45
CA ILE A 477 -19.21 -19.04 9.71
C ILE A 477 -19.82 -19.65 8.45
N GLU A 478 -21.10 -19.43 8.25
CA GLU A 478 -21.78 -19.76 7.00
C GLU A 478 -21.84 -18.52 6.12
N MET A 479 -20.92 -18.43 5.16
CA MET A 479 -20.81 -17.28 4.26
C MET A 479 -21.95 -17.27 3.24
N PRO A 480 -22.41 -16.07 2.77
CA PRO A 480 -23.47 -15.95 1.76
C PRO A 480 -23.12 -16.65 0.44
N GLU A 481 -24.12 -17.31 -0.18
CA GLU A 481 -23.93 -17.95 -1.48
C GLU A 481 -23.58 -16.97 -2.61
N ASN A 482 -24.02 -15.71 -2.51
CA ASN A 482 -23.75 -14.66 -3.51
C ASN A 482 -22.36 -14.04 -3.40
N LEU A 483 -21.57 -14.44 -2.39
CA LEU A 483 -20.23 -13.91 -2.18
C LEU A 483 -19.32 -14.22 -3.37
N LYS A 484 -18.60 -13.18 -3.86
CA LYS A 484 -17.67 -13.24 -4.98
C LYS A 484 -16.21 -13.04 -4.57
N LYS A 485 -16.00 -12.24 -3.53
CA LYS A 485 -14.65 -11.81 -3.16
C LYS A 485 -14.46 -11.82 -1.64
N ILE A 486 -13.30 -12.32 -1.20
CA ILE A 486 -12.82 -12.27 0.17
C ILE A 486 -11.47 -11.57 0.16
N GLN A 487 -11.39 -10.39 0.78
CA GLN A 487 -10.18 -9.58 0.81
C GLN A 487 -9.18 -10.06 1.87
N ASP A 488 -8.08 -9.32 2.00
CA ASP A 488 -7.01 -9.61 2.95
C ASP A 488 -7.50 -9.51 4.41
N HIS A 489 -6.91 -10.33 5.26
CA HIS A 489 -7.11 -10.31 6.71
C HIS A 489 -8.57 -10.37 7.19
N VAL A 490 -9.54 -10.72 6.32
CA VAL A 490 -10.97 -10.80 6.68
C VAL A 490 -11.18 -11.62 7.94
N PHE A 491 -10.45 -12.74 8.07
CA PHE A 491 -10.56 -13.67 9.20
C PHE A 491 -9.23 -13.83 9.96
N ILE A 492 -8.36 -12.83 9.92
CA ILE A 492 -7.09 -12.92 10.67
C ILE A 492 -7.35 -13.22 12.15
N ASN A 493 -6.61 -14.22 12.69
CA ASN A 493 -6.68 -14.62 14.09
C ASN A 493 -8.09 -15.02 14.58
N CYS A 494 -8.85 -15.72 13.73
CA CYS A 494 -10.10 -16.39 14.12
C CYS A 494 -9.85 -17.84 14.59
N ALA A 495 -10.85 -18.43 15.28
CA ALA A 495 -10.73 -19.76 15.90
C ALA A 495 -11.19 -20.93 15.02
N PHE A 496 -11.26 -20.77 13.71
CA PHE A 496 -11.74 -21.81 12.81
C PHE A 496 -10.91 -23.09 12.92
N LYS A 497 -11.62 -24.24 12.94
CA LYS A 497 -11.01 -25.55 12.67
C LYS A 497 -11.15 -25.93 11.21
N THR A 498 -12.29 -25.62 10.64
CA THR A 498 -12.58 -25.80 9.22
C THR A 498 -13.26 -24.55 8.70
N ILE A 499 -12.82 -24.06 7.54
CA ILE A 499 -13.50 -22.98 6.83
C ILE A 499 -13.86 -23.44 5.43
N THR A 500 -15.09 -23.12 4.99
CA THR A 500 -15.58 -23.46 3.65
C THR A 500 -15.85 -22.17 2.87
N VAL A 501 -15.13 -22.00 1.77
CA VAL A 501 -15.32 -20.88 0.82
C VAL A 501 -16.50 -21.23 -0.09
N PRO A 502 -17.53 -20.36 -0.25
CA PRO A 502 -18.69 -20.65 -1.11
C PRO A 502 -18.34 -20.89 -2.58
N GLU A 503 -19.15 -21.71 -3.26
CA GLU A 503 -18.94 -22.08 -4.68
C GLU A 503 -18.84 -20.87 -5.63
N ASN A 504 -19.55 -19.78 -5.34
CA ASN A 504 -19.59 -18.60 -6.19
C ASN A 504 -18.42 -17.64 -6.00
N VAL A 505 -17.55 -17.84 -5.01
CA VAL A 505 -16.38 -16.99 -4.78
C VAL A 505 -15.41 -17.11 -5.95
N GLU A 506 -14.98 -15.96 -6.46
CA GLU A 506 -14.09 -15.81 -7.62
C GLU A 506 -12.67 -15.41 -7.20
N TYR A 507 -12.53 -14.79 -6.03
CA TYR A 507 -11.23 -14.34 -5.50
C TYR A 507 -11.18 -14.48 -3.98
N VAL A 508 -10.07 -15.02 -3.49
CA VAL A 508 -9.71 -15.08 -2.06
C VAL A 508 -8.30 -14.55 -1.92
N ASP A 509 -8.13 -13.50 -1.12
CA ASP A 509 -6.80 -12.96 -0.85
C ASP A 509 -5.93 -13.99 -0.10
N PRO A 510 -4.64 -14.13 -0.42
CA PRO A 510 -3.73 -15.06 0.25
C PRO A 510 -3.65 -14.87 1.78
N TYR A 511 -3.89 -13.67 2.27
CA TYR A 511 -3.85 -13.34 3.70
C TYR A 511 -5.23 -13.36 4.37
N ALA A 512 -6.30 -13.68 3.63
CA ALA A 512 -7.68 -13.63 4.11
C ALA A 512 -7.90 -14.41 5.42
N ILE A 513 -7.16 -15.53 5.62
CA ILE A 513 -7.32 -16.47 6.73
C ILE A 513 -6.00 -16.58 7.53
N SER A 514 -5.20 -15.56 7.52
CA SER A 514 -3.91 -15.55 8.21
C SER A 514 -4.07 -15.69 9.73
N GLU A 515 -3.06 -16.26 10.40
CA GLU A 515 -2.99 -16.42 11.86
C GLU A 515 -4.13 -17.22 12.51
N CYS A 516 -4.89 -17.99 11.73
CA CYS A 516 -5.89 -18.90 12.28
C CYS A 516 -5.22 -20.18 12.83
N TYR A 517 -4.65 -20.11 14.01
CA TYR A 517 -3.79 -21.16 14.59
C TYR A 517 -4.48 -22.50 14.90
N MET A 518 -5.81 -22.52 14.92
CA MET A 518 -6.62 -23.73 15.17
C MET A 518 -7.04 -24.44 13.86
N LEU A 519 -6.70 -23.87 12.70
CA LEU A 519 -7.19 -24.30 11.40
C LEU A 519 -6.58 -25.64 10.97
N GLU A 520 -7.44 -26.62 10.72
CA GLU A 520 -7.09 -27.98 10.28
C GLU A 520 -7.40 -28.22 8.81
N GLU A 521 -8.48 -27.58 8.29
CA GLU A 521 -8.95 -27.80 6.93
C GLU A 521 -9.53 -26.53 6.31
N ILE A 522 -9.16 -26.27 5.04
CA ILE A 522 -9.74 -25.22 4.20
C ILE A 522 -10.40 -25.88 3.00
N ARG A 523 -11.72 -25.68 2.84
CA ARG A 523 -12.49 -26.15 1.69
C ARG A 523 -12.68 -25.03 0.69
N VAL A 524 -12.21 -25.24 -0.54
CA VAL A 524 -12.28 -24.25 -1.61
C VAL A 524 -12.85 -24.83 -2.90
N PRO A 525 -13.62 -24.04 -3.69
CA PRO A 525 -14.13 -24.48 -4.99
C PRO A 525 -12.99 -24.86 -5.94
N LYS A 526 -13.19 -25.94 -6.75
CA LYS A 526 -12.18 -26.40 -7.73
C LYS A 526 -11.74 -25.33 -8.72
N LYS A 527 -12.61 -24.40 -9.08
CA LYS A 527 -12.28 -23.31 -10.00
C LYS A 527 -11.15 -22.40 -9.52
N LEU A 528 -10.93 -22.34 -8.20
CA LEU A 528 -9.86 -21.54 -7.60
C LEU A 528 -8.52 -22.27 -7.54
N LYS A 529 -8.47 -23.56 -7.98
CA LYS A 529 -7.26 -24.40 -7.89
C LYS A 529 -6.11 -23.91 -8.76
N ASP A 530 -6.41 -23.36 -9.93
CA ASP A 530 -5.41 -22.94 -10.93
C ASP A 530 -4.98 -21.47 -10.75
N GLU A 531 -5.62 -20.73 -9.87
CA GLU A 531 -5.17 -19.38 -9.53
C GLU A 531 -3.92 -19.47 -8.66
N TYR A 532 -2.85 -18.86 -9.13
CA TYR A 532 -1.47 -18.83 -8.59
C TYR A 532 -1.36 -18.48 -7.09
N TYR A 533 -2.47 -18.09 -6.47
CA TYR A 533 -2.58 -17.60 -5.09
C TYR A 533 -2.93 -18.67 -4.05
N LEU A 534 -3.61 -19.74 -4.41
CA LEU A 534 -4.03 -20.77 -3.44
C LEU A 534 -2.89 -21.69 -2.95
N GLY A 535 -1.77 -21.78 -3.71
CA GLY A 535 -0.54 -22.42 -3.25
C GLY A 535 0.19 -21.64 -2.16
N LYS A 536 -0.32 -20.46 -1.83
CA LYS A 536 0.22 -19.51 -0.85
C LYS A 536 -0.87 -18.98 0.08
N ILE A 537 -1.89 -19.75 0.45
CA ILE A 537 -2.65 -19.44 1.66
C ILE A 537 -1.66 -19.64 2.80
N TYR A 538 -0.88 -18.60 3.04
CA TYR A 538 0.16 -18.60 4.05
C TYR A 538 -0.52 -18.54 5.42
N ILE A 539 -0.42 -19.64 6.12
CA ILE A 539 -0.26 -19.54 7.55
C ILE A 539 1.12 -18.91 7.72
N LEU A 540 1.18 -17.58 7.72
CA LEU A 540 2.41 -16.87 8.05
C LEU A 540 2.76 -17.28 9.47
N LYS A 541 3.70 -18.20 9.59
CA LYS A 541 4.52 -18.31 10.79
C LYS A 541 5.24 -16.99 10.90
N ASP A 542 4.79 -16.19 11.87
CA ASP A 542 5.43 -14.92 12.16
C ASP A 542 6.94 -15.14 12.31
N LYS A 543 7.74 -14.61 11.41
CA LYS A 543 9.21 -14.67 11.45
C LYS A 543 9.78 -14.00 12.71
N TYR A 544 8.94 -13.34 13.50
CA TYR A 544 9.36 -12.53 14.65
C TYR A 544 9.26 -13.25 16.01
N HIS A 545 8.64 -14.42 16.08
CA HIS A 545 8.64 -15.24 17.31
C HIS A 545 9.37 -16.56 17.11
N SER A 546 10.70 -16.47 17.05
CA SER A 546 11.60 -17.62 17.06
C SER A 546 11.68 -18.22 18.47
N THR A 547 10.68 -18.99 18.88
CA THR A 547 10.87 -19.97 19.93
C THR A 547 10.60 -21.34 19.32
N ASP A 548 11.62 -22.20 19.34
CA ASP A 548 11.61 -23.56 18.78
C ASP A 548 10.45 -24.43 19.31
N GLU A 549 9.81 -24.06 20.42
CA GLU A 549 8.67 -24.77 21.03
C GLU A 549 7.35 -24.60 20.28
N LEU A 550 7.14 -23.53 19.52
CA LEU A 550 5.91 -23.30 18.74
C LEU A 550 5.93 -24.11 17.43
N ASN A 551 7.11 -24.36 16.86
CA ASN A 551 7.28 -25.05 15.58
C ASN A 551 6.86 -26.54 15.57
N GLU A 552 6.77 -27.19 16.73
CA GLU A 552 6.37 -28.61 16.83
C GLU A 552 4.85 -28.83 16.95
N ARG A 553 4.05 -27.76 17.18
CA ARG A 553 2.60 -27.87 17.44
C ARG A 553 1.70 -27.56 16.25
N PHE A 554 2.18 -26.91 15.21
CA PHE A 554 1.33 -26.48 14.09
C PHE A 554 1.52 -27.41 12.88
N LYS A 555 0.46 -28.13 12.54
CA LYS A 555 0.32 -28.79 11.23
C LYS A 555 -0.22 -27.78 10.24
N GLU A 556 0.31 -27.76 9.03
CA GLU A 556 -0.30 -27.01 7.94
C GLU A 556 -1.72 -27.53 7.69
N PRO A 557 -2.73 -26.66 7.51
CA PRO A 557 -4.08 -27.10 7.21
C PRO A 557 -4.14 -27.83 5.87
N VAL A 558 -5.02 -28.79 5.79
CA VAL A 558 -5.28 -29.51 4.54
C VAL A 558 -6.18 -28.65 3.65
N ILE A 559 -5.76 -28.37 2.42
CA ILE A 559 -6.61 -27.71 1.43
C ILE A 559 -7.39 -28.76 0.66
N VAL A 560 -8.71 -28.72 0.76
CA VAL A 560 -9.64 -29.63 0.07
C VAL A 560 -10.37 -28.87 -1.03
N PHE A 561 -10.18 -29.31 -2.26
CA PHE A 561 -10.89 -28.77 -3.43
C PHE A 561 -12.17 -29.60 -3.69
N TYR A 562 -13.33 -28.97 -3.70
CA TYR A 562 -14.62 -29.60 -3.93
C TYR A 562 -15.36 -29.13 -5.19
#